data_862bf0b32de31ade3c458443823b47fb
#
_entry.id   862bf0b32de31ade3c458443823b47fb
#
_cell.length_a   1.000
_cell.length_b   1.000
_cell.length_c   1.000
_cell.angle_alpha   90.00
_cell.angle_beta   90.00
_cell.angle_gamma   90.00
#
_symmetry.space_group_name_H-M   'P 1'
#
loop_
_entity.id
_entity.type
_entity.pdbx_description
1 polymer ?
#
loop_
_entity_poly.entity_id
_entity_poly.type
_entity_poly.pdbx_seq_one_letter_code
_entity_poly.pdbx_strand_id
1 'polypeptide(L)' 'MSKEIVKIQVAPSNISFVNWIIEGYEHVGVVSTLDRQEGIVIIRSTEDMMRDLRKIIASFNFPVQFIDE' A
#
# COMPACT_ATOMS: atom_id res chain seq x y z
N MET A 1 5.88 -3.59 -16.55
CA MET A 1 5.27 -3.95 -15.82
C MET A 1 5.71 -4.37 -14.62
N SER A 2 5.47 -3.82 -13.63
CA SER A 2 6.00 -4.19 -12.46
C SER A 2 5.01 -4.90 -11.66
N LYS A 3 5.22 -6.14 -11.42
CA LYS A 3 4.39 -6.89 -10.56
C LYS A 3 4.75 -6.65 -9.14
N GLU A 4 5.73 -5.78 -8.91
CA GLU A 4 6.27 -5.56 -7.59
C GLU A 4 5.80 -4.26 -6.97
N ILE A 5 4.88 -3.58 -7.60
CA ILE A 5 4.35 -2.33 -7.09
C ILE A 5 2.85 -2.42 -7.00
N VAL A 6 2.31 -2.00 -5.86
CA VAL A 6 0.86 -1.90 -5.68
C VAL A 6 0.55 -0.43 -5.49
N LYS A 7 -0.42 0.08 -6.20
CA LYS A 7 -0.88 1.45 -6.07
C LYS A 7 -2.27 1.42 -5.46
N ILE A 8 -2.47 2.17 -4.41
CA ILE A 8 -3.78 2.24 -3.75
C ILE A 8 -4.17 3.67 -3.49
N GLN A 9 -5.45 3.87 -3.29
CA GLN A 9 -5.97 5.16 -2.88
C GLN A 9 -6.72 4.98 -1.58
N VAL A 10 -6.44 5.84 -0.60
CA VAL A 10 -7.10 5.84 0.70
C VAL A 10 -7.47 7.28 1.02
N ALA A 11 -8.29 7.50 2.02
CA ALA A 11 -8.52 8.86 2.49
C ALA A 11 -7.19 9.45 2.91
N PRO A 12 -6.89 10.70 2.59
CA PRO A 12 -5.59 11.28 2.95
C PRO A 12 -5.25 11.15 4.42
N SER A 13 -6.24 11.22 5.29
CA SER A 13 -6.01 11.08 6.73
C SER A 13 -5.56 9.67 7.11
N ASN A 14 -5.69 8.69 6.21
CA ASN A 14 -5.28 7.33 6.51
C ASN A 14 -3.91 6.97 5.95
N ILE A 15 -3.24 7.91 5.29
CA ILE A 15 -1.91 7.63 4.72
C ILE A 15 -0.94 7.23 5.81
N SER A 16 -0.98 7.91 6.94
CA SER A 16 -0.06 7.58 8.04
C SER A 16 -0.33 6.20 8.60
N PHE A 17 -1.59 5.74 8.59
CA PHE A 17 -1.90 4.40 9.04
C PHE A 17 -1.34 3.36 8.07
N VAL A 18 -1.40 3.63 6.78
CA VAL A 18 -0.82 2.73 5.79
C VAL A 18 0.68 2.59 6.03
N ASN A 19 1.38 3.70 6.23
CA ASN A 19 2.80 3.68 6.51
C ASN A 19 3.07 2.88 7.77
N TRP A 20 2.34 3.14 8.81
CA TRP A 20 2.56 2.51 10.11
C TRP A 20 2.35 1.00 10.04
N ILE A 21 1.28 0.57 9.37
CA ILE A 21 0.98 -0.84 9.30
C ILE A 21 2.01 -1.58 8.44
N ILE A 22 2.35 -1.02 7.29
CA ILE A 22 3.29 -1.68 6.38
C ILE A 22 4.68 -1.72 7.01
N GLU A 23 5.08 -0.67 7.70
CA GLU A 23 6.37 -0.67 8.36
C GLU A 23 6.46 -1.69 9.48
N GLY A 24 5.35 -2.04 10.06
CA GLY A 24 5.31 -3.07 11.08
C GLY A 24 5.62 -4.45 10.53
N TYR A 25 5.46 -4.63 9.21
CA TYR A 25 5.83 -5.87 8.57
C TYR A 25 7.12 -5.62 7.82
N GLU A 26 8.19 -5.65 8.46
CA GLU A 26 9.49 -5.18 8.03
C GLU A 26 9.95 -5.59 6.64
N HIS A 27 9.43 -6.66 6.11
CA HIS A 27 9.90 -7.22 4.86
C HIS A 27 8.87 -7.23 3.74
N VAL A 28 7.68 -6.68 3.96
CA VAL A 28 6.63 -6.79 2.97
C VAL A 28 6.70 -5.72 1.92
N GLY A 29 7.26 -4.58 2.21
CA GLY A 29 7.36 -3.52 1.20
C GLY A 29 7.76 -2.18 1.75
N VAL A 30 7.95 -1.24 0.84
CA VAL A 30 8.33 0.12 1.16
C VAL A 30 7.26 1.05 0.61
N VAL A 31 6.75 1.92 1.46
CA VAL A 31 5.66 2.81 1.13
C VAL A 31 6.17 4.15 0.64
N SER A 32 5.59 4.66 -0.43
CA SER A 32 5.86 6.03 -0.90
C SER A 32 4.53 6.69 -1.21
N THR A 33 4.39 7.94 -0.83
CA THR A 33 3.18 8.68 -1.11
C THR A 33 3.35 9.41 -2.44
N LEU A 34 2.50 9.13 -3.40
CA LEU A 34 2.54 9.79 -4.67
C LEU A 34 1.74 11.09 -4.66
N ASP A 35 0.60 11.09 -4.04
CA ASP A 35 -0.25 12.27 -4.01
C ASP A 35 -0.94 12.31 -2.66
N ARG A 36 -0.45 13.19 -1.80
CA ARG A 36 -0.97 13.28 -0.46
C ARG A 36 -2.40 13.80 -0.45
N GLN A 37 -2.73 14.70 -1.33
CA GLN A 37 -4.06 15.28 -1.34
C GLN A 37 -5.11 14.29 -1.82
N GLU A 38 -4.74 13.45 -2.77
CA GLU A 38 -5.65 12.43 -3.29
C GLU A 38 -5.55 11.11 -2.55
N GLY A 39 -4.60 10.99 -1.67
CA GLY A 39 -4.43 9.75 -0.90
C GLY A 39 -3.85 8.62 -1.71
N ILE A 40 -3.01 8.93 -2.71
CA ILE A 40 -2.44 7.91 -3.57
C ILE A 40 -1.08 7.49 -3.06
N VAL A 41 -0.96 6.21 -2.82
CA VAL A 41 0.21 5.63 -2.18
C VAL A 41 0.66 4.44 -3.01
N ILE A 42 1.96 4.28 -3.17
CA ILE A 42 2.48 3.07 -3.79
C ILE A 42 3.29 2.30 -2.76
N ILE A 43 3.28 1.00 -2.89
CA ILE A 43 4.03 0.13 -2.03
C ILE A 43 4.87 -0.76 -2.94
N ARG A 44 6.20 -0.67 -2.79
CA ARG A 44 7.11 -1.50 -3.56
C ARG A 44 7.42 -2.72 -2.75
N SER A 45 7.36 -3.86 -3.38
CA SER A 45 7.56 -5.13 -2.69
C SER A 45 8.37 -6.04 -3.61
N THR A 46 8.37 -7.32 -3.34
CA THR A 46 8.96 -8.30 -4.22
C THR A 46 7.85 -9.21 -4.70
N GLU A 47 8.12 -9.92 -5.75
CA GLU A 47 7.13 -10.83 -6.30
C GLU A 47 6.71 -11.86 -5.27
N ASP A 48 7.64 -12.34 -4.48
CA ASP A 48 7.35 -13.31 -3.45
C ASP A 48 6.45 -12.78 -2.35
N MET A 49 6.53 -11.50 -2.05
CA MET A 49 5.76 -10.93 -0.96
C MET A 49 4.42 -10.36 -1.41
N MET A 50 4.18 -10.32 -2.71
CA MET A 50 3.01 -9.65 -3.24
C MET A 50 1.70 -10.22 -2.72
N ARG A 51 1.63 -11.53 -2.58
CA ARG A 51 0.43 -12.16 -2.06
C ARG A 51 0.16 -11.74 -0.62
N ASP A 52 1.21 -11.74 0.20
CA ASP A 52 1.08 -11.35 1.60
C ASP A 52 0.73 -9.88 1.70
N LEU A 53 1.35 -9.06 0.87
CA LEU A 53 1.07 -7.63 0.87
C LEU A 53 -0.40 -7.37 0.56
N ARG A 54 -0.95 -8.04 -0.44
CA ARG A 54 -2.36 -7.84 -0.80
C ARG A 54 -3.29 -8.28 0.31
N LYS A 55 -2.94 -9.34 1.02
CA LYS A 55 -3.74 -9.79 2.15
C LYS A 55 -3.71 -8.78 3.28
N ILE A 56 -2.56 -8.19 3.53
CA ILE A 56 -2.42 -7.18 4.57
C ILE A 56 -3.26 -5.97 4.23
N ILE A 57 -3.19 -5.52 2.97
CA ILE A 57 -3.98 -4.36 2.55
C ILE A 57 -5.47 -4.67 2.66
N ALA A 58 -5.87 -5.88 2.30
CA ALA A 58 -7.27 -6.27 2.37
C ALA A 58 -7.78 -6.32 3.79
N SER A 59 -6.91 -6.40 4.78
CA SER A 59 -7.30 -6.44 6.17
C SER A 59 -7.37 -5.06 6.82
N PHE A 60 -7.08 -3.99 6.09
CA PHE A 60 -7.13 -2.64 6.64
C PHE A 60 -8.57 -2.36 7.06
N ASN A 61 -8.71 -1.63 8.20
CA ASN A 61 -9.95 -1.33 8.77
C ASN A 61 -10.52 -0.08 8.22
N PHE A 62 -10.16 0.37 7.02
CA PHE A 62 -10.68 1.56 6.37
C PHE A 62 -10.73 1.30 4.86
N PRO A 63 -11.51 2.06 4.12
CA PRO A 63 -11.67 1.80 2.69
C PRO A 63 -10.37 1.99 1.91
N VAL A 64 -10.09 1.06 1.02
CA VAL A 64 -8.92 1.10 0.16
C VAL A 64 -9.37 0.77 -1.24
N GLN A 65 -8.89 1.54 -2.20
CA GLN A 65 -9.16 1.25 -3.59
C GLN A 65 -7.85 0.92 -4.28
N PHE A 66 -7.78 -0.24 -4.90
CA PHE A 66 -6.60 -0.60 -5.69
C PHE A 66 -6.70 0.15 -7.02
N ILE A 67 -5.61 0.76 -7.44
CA ILE A 67 -5.59 1.51 -8.68
C ILE A 67 -4.79 0.72 -9.70
N ASP A 68 -5.42 0.41 -10.81
CA ASP A 68 -4.76 -0.31 -11.86
C ASP A 68 -4.07 0.63 -12.79
N GLU A 69 -2.99 0.21 -13.34
CA GLU A 69 -2.28 1.03 -14.29
C GLU A 69 -2.80 0.86 -15.68
#